data_0be717f06c160d34304964358bb0c7f8
#
_entry.id   0be717f06c160d34304964358bb0c7f8
#
_cell.length_a   1.000
_cell.length_b   1.000
_cell.length_c   1.000
_cell.angle_alpha   90.00
_cell.angle_beta   90.00
_cell.angle_gamma   90.00
#
_symmetry.space_group_name_H-M   'P 1'
#
loop_
_entity.id
_entity.type
_entity.pdbx_description
1 polymer ?
#
loop_
_entity_poly.entity_id
_entity_poly.type
_entity_poly.pdbx_seq_one_letter_code
_entity_poly.pdbx_strand_id
1 'polypeptide(L)'
;GKKMLNVVLAGPYPEGTFEKLRVMLPKEQFLVKAVDTQEAYDAITDAEIMILRIFNASREVMERNPRLKMILRWGAGYDSVDIQAAGERGILVTNTPGANAVAVSELAVMLMLAVRRRLLCHTECLSHGQWSKNTFLNSSYCLNNELVGVVGGGNIGRQVAARVRAFGARVQYYDSFRLSPEMEQKYGMTYVPLEMLIETSDIVTLHVPLLDSTRHMLGAEEIARMKKDAVIINTARGGLVDDV
;
A
#
# COMPACT_ATOMS: atom_id res chain seq x y z
N GLY A 1 -22.47 12.38 -35.70
CA GLY A 1 -22.10 12.91 -34.39
C GLY A 1 -20.86 12.17 -33.89
N LYS A 2 -19.92 12.83 -33.21
CA LYS A 2 -18.79 12.16 -32.54
C LYS A 2 -19.39 11.22 -31.48
N LYS A 3 -19.01 9.95 -31.55
CA LYS A 3 -19.43 8.94 -30.58
C LYS A 3 -18.79 9.26 -29.21
N MET A 4 -19.60 9.41 -28.17
CA MET A 4 -19.10 9.59 -26.81
C MET A 4 -18.45 8.31 -26.31
N LEU A 5 -17.39 8.44 -25.51
CA LEU A 5 -16.73 7.33 -24.83
C LEU A 5 -17.41 7.03 -23.49
N ASN A 6 -17.69 5.77 -23.23
CA ASN A 6 -18.26 5.32 -21.96
C ASN A 6 -17.15 5.18 -20.90
N VAL A 7 -17.19 6.02 -19.88
CA VAL A 7 -16.29 6.00 -18.73
C VAL A 7 -17.01 5.42 -17.52
N VAL A 8 -16.48 4.35 -16.96
CA VAL A 8 -17.01 3.71 -15.76
C VAL A 8 -16.09 4.00 -14.57
N LEU A 9 -16.65 4.65 -13.56
CA LEU A 9 -16.03 4.85 -12.26
C LEU A 9 -16.39 3.63 -11.38
N ALA A 10 -15.49 2.67 -11.26
CA ALA A 10 -15.75 1.36 -10.68
C ALA A 10 -15.17 1.26 -9.26
N GLY A 11 -16.01 1.37 -8.26
CA GLY A 11 -15.72 1.27 -6.83
C GLY A 11 -16.42 2.36 -6.01
N PRO A 12 -16.44 2.22 -4.68
CA PRO A 12 -16.78 3.33 -3.80
C PRO A 12 -15.65 4.34 -3.83
N TYR A 13 -15.98 5.60 -4.11
CA TYR A 13 -15.06 6.73 -4.13
C TYR A 13 -15.44 7.74 -3.04
N PRO A 14 -14.52 8.63 -2.62
CA PRO A 14 -14.87 9.74 -1.75
C PRO A 14 -16.01 10.57 -2.33
N GLU A 15 -16.83 11.13 -1.46
CA GLU A 15 -17.94 12.01 -1.83
C GLU A 15 -17.48 13.13 -2.77
N GLY A 16 -18.30 13.44 -3.76
CA GLY A 16 -18.02 14.47 -4.77
C GLY A 16 -17.03 14.05 -5.87
N THR A 17 -16.43 12.83 -5.84
CA THR A 17 -15.50 12.38 -6.89
C THR A 17 -16.17 12.27 -8.25
N PHE A 18 -17.38 11.71 -8.30
CA PHE A 18 -18.14 11.55 -9.54
C PHE A 18 -18.47 12.89 -10.18
N GLU A 19 -18.95 13.85 -9.39
CA GLU A 19 -19.29 15.21 -9.82
C GLU A 19 -18.07 15.95 -10.35
N LYS A 20 -16.93 15.85 -9.64
CA LYS A 20 -15.66 16.45 -10.09
C LYS A 20 -15.21 15.86 -11.43
N LEU A 21 -15.27 14.54 -11.58
CA LEU A 21 -14.89 13.88 -12.82
C LEU A 21 -15.80 14.35 -13.99
N ARG A 22 -17.11 14.44 -13.75
CA ARG A 22 -18.08 14.93 -14.76
C ARG A 22 -17.83 16.38 -15.17
N VAL A 23 -17.33 17.21 -14.27
CA VAL A 23 -16.98 18.61 -14.58
C VAL A 23 -15.67 18.68 -15.36
N MET A 24 -14.71 17.82 -15.05
CA MET A 24 -13.40 17.81 -15.72
C MET A 24 -13.45 17.22 -17.13
N LEU A 25 -14.36 16.30 -17.41
CA LEU A 25 -14.50 15.65 -18.70
C LEU A 25 -15.54 16.36 -19.59
N PRO A 26 -15.20 16.71 -20.84
CA PRO A 26 -16.17 17.30 -21.78
C PRO A 26 -17.38 16.39 -22.01
N LYS A 27 -18.57 16.89 -21.68
CA LYS A 27 -19.83 16.13 -21.75
C LYS A 27 -20.17 15.64 -23.16
N GLU A 28 -19.67 16.34 -24.18
CA GLU A 28 -19.85 16.01 -25.61
C GLU A 28 -18.97 14.83 -26.04
N GLN A 29 -17.99 14.44 -25.24
CA GLN A 29 -17.02 13.39 -25.56
C GLN A 29 -17.13 12.18 -24.62
N PHE A 30 -17.60 12.37 -23.38
CA PHE A 30 -17.60 11.35 -22.36
C PHE A 30 -18.97 11.20 -21.68
N LEU A 31 -19.42 9.94 -21.60
CA LEU A 31 -20.55 9.53 -20.78
C LEU A 31 -20.00 8.82 -19.54
N VAL A 32 -20.14 9.44 -18.36
CA VAL A 32 -19.61 8.92 -17.11
C VAL A 32 -20.69 8.21 -16.32
N LYS A 33 -20.44 6.97 -15.92
CA LYS A 33 -21.27 6.16 -15.01
C LYS A 33 -20.45 5.82 -13.77
N ALA A 34 -21.11 5.65 -12.62
CA ALA A 34 -20.49 5.14 -11.39
C ALA A 34 -21.17 3.84 -10.96
N VAL A 35 -20.38 2.89 -10.49
CA VAL A 35 -20.84 1.63 -9.89
C VAL A 35 -20.02 1.37 -8.63
N ASP A 36 -20.66 1.05 -7.53
CA ASP A 36 -20.06 0.90 -6.20
C ASP A 36 -20.33 -0.47 -5.55
N THR A 37 -21.12 -1.33 -6.19
CA THR A 37 -21.39 -2.70 -5.77
C THR A 37 -20.81 -3.71 -6.75
N GLN A 38 -20.47 -4.91 -6.25
CA GLN A 38 -19.96 -6.00 -7.11
C GLN A 38 -20.98 -6.39 -8.18
N GLU A 39 -22.27 -6.45 -7.82
CA GLU A 39 -23.35 -6.79 -8.75
C GLU A 39 -23.44 -5.78 -9.91
N ALA A 40 -23.43 -4.47 -9.59
CA ALA A 40 -23.44 -3.43 -10.61
C ALA A 40 -22.18 -3.44 -11.48
N TYR A 41 -21.03 -3.74 -10.89
CA TYR A 41 -19.77 -3.89 -11.61
C TYR A 41 -19.80 -5.08 -12.57
N ASP A 42 -20.33 -6.21 -12.13
CA ASP A 42 -20.43 -7.43 -12.95
C ASP A 42 -21.43 -7.28 -14.13
N ALA A 43 -22.38 -6.37 -14.01
CA ALA A 43 -23.34 -6.05 -15.07
C ALA A 43 -22.78 -5.12 -16.15
N ILE A 44 -21.59 -4.53 -15.99
CA ILE A 44 -21.00 -3.62 -16.98
C ILE A 44 -20.50 -4.39 -18.20
N THR A 45 -20.99 -4.00 -19.38
CA THR A 45 -20.62 -4.63 -20.67
C THR A 45 -20.22 -3.60 -21.76
N ASP A 46 -20.32 -2.31 -21.46
CA ASP A 46 -20.18 -1.23 -22.43
C ASP A 46 -19.06 -0.23 -22.10
N ALA A 47 -18.20 -0.54 -21.12
CA ALA A 47 -17.08 0.33 -20.75
C ALA A 47 -16.06 0.46 -21.88
N GLU A 48 -15.61 1.68 -22.16
CA GLU A 48 -14.49 2.00 -23.04
C GLU A 48 -13.28 2.52 -22.24
N ILE A 49 -13.53 3.16 -21.09
CA ILE A 49 -12.53 3.55 -20.10
C ILE A 49 -13.06 3.13 -18.73
N MET A 50 -12.22 2.48 -17.94
CA MET A 50 -12.56 2.05 -16.59
C MET A 50 -11.59 2.68 -15.59
N ILE A 51 -12.13 3.43 -14.62
CA ILE A 51 -11.37 3.93 -13.47
C ILE A 51 -11.68 2.96 -12.33
N LEU A 52 -10.67 2.15 -11.95
CA LEU A 52 -10.83 0.98 -11.09
C LEU A 52 -10.25 1.24 -9.70
N ARG A 53 -11.05 1.03 -8.65
CA ARG A 53 -10.56 1.17 -7.29
C ARG A 53 -10.43 -0.17 -6.56
N ILE A 54 -11.52 -0.77 -6.13
CA ILE A 54 -11.49 -1.98 -5.26
C ILE A 54 -11.79 -3.27 -6.01
N PHE A 55 -12.38 -3.20 -7.19
CA PHE A 55 -12.73 -4.39 -7.97
C PHE A 55 -11.53 -4.93 -8.73
N ASN A 56 -11.65 -6.18 -9.19
CA ASN A 56 -10.66 -6.83 -10.04
C ASN A 56 -11.02 -6.67 -11.51
N ALA A 57 -10.03 -6.34 -12.34
CA ALA A 57 -10.15 -6.39 -13.79
C ALA A 57 -9.48 -7.64 -14.31
N SER A 58 -10.21 -8.77 -14.24
CA SER A 58 -9.79 -10.05 -14.79
C SER A 58 -9.96 -10.12 -16.31
N ARG A 59 -9.50 -11.22 -16.90
CA ARG A 59 -9.73 -11.53 -18.32
C ARG A 59 -11.22 -11.51 -18.67
N GLU A 60 -12.09 -12.09 -17.84
CA GLU A 60 -13.52 -12.15 -18.05
C GLU A 60 -14.16 -10.76 -18.04
N VAL A 61 -13.70 -9.85 -17.17
CA VAL A 61 -14.14 -8.44 -17.15
C VAL A 61 -13.81 -7.77 -18.48
N MET A 62 -12.61 -8.00 -19.02
CA MET A 62 -12.19 -7.43 -20.30
C MET A 62 -12.98 -8.05 -21.47
N GLU A 63 -13.30 -9.34 -21.41
CA GLU A 63 -14.08 -10.06 -22.42
C GLU A 63 -15.51 -9.56 -22.52
N ARG A 64 -16.17 -9.34 -21.37
CA ARG A 64 -17.52 -8.78 -21.36
C ARG A 64 -17.59 -7.29 -21.72
N ASN A 65 -16.42 -6.59 -21.76
CA ASN A 65 -16.31 -5.21 -22.20
C ASN A 65 -15.45 -5.10 -23.48
N PRO A 66 -15.93 -5.58 -24.64
CA PRO A 66 -15.10 -5.72 -25.84
C PRO A 66 -14.60 -4.41 -26.43
N ARG A 67 -15.15 -3.27 -25.99
CA ARG A 67 -14.72 -1.93 -26.42
C ARG A 67 -13.77 -1.26 -25.44
N LEU A 68 -13.36 -1.97 -24.37
CA LEU A 68 -12.46 -1.42 -23.35
C LEU A 68 -11.09 -1.10 -23.95
N LYS A 69 -10.64 0.13 -23.78
CA LYS A 69 -9.39 0.67 -24.31
C LYS A 69 -8.38 1.02 -23.23
N MET A 70 -8.89 1.35 -22.04
CA MET A 70 -8.06 1.84 -20.95
C MET A 70 -8.63 1.44 -19.60
N ILE A 71 -7.74 0.98 -18.72
CA ILE A 71 -8.00 0.80 -17.28
C ILE A 71 -7.06 1.74 -16.52
N LEU A 72 -7.61 2.68 -15.78
CA LEU A 72 -6.88 3.53 -14.85
C LEU A 72 -7.08 2.97 -13.44
N ARG A 73 -6.01 2.44 -12.85
CA ARG A 73 -6.04 1.97 -11.47
C ARG A 73 -5.93 3.16 -10.51
N TRP A 74 -6.98 3.39 -9.70
CA TRP A 74 -6.96 4.40 -8.66
C TRP A 74 -6.10 3.94 -7.48
N GLY A 75 -4.82 4.18 -7.55
CA GLY A 75 -3.81 3.77 -6.58
C GLY A 75 -2.50 3.33 -7.22
N ALA A 76 -1.50 3.06 -6.41
CA ALA A 76 -0.18 2.66 -6.89
C ALA A 76 -0.13 1.16 -7.28
N GLY A 77 -0.76 0.28 -6.50
CA GLY A 77 -0.79 -1.15 -6.76
C GLY A 77 -1.75 -1.51 -7.91
N TYR A 78 -1.36 -2.44 -8.76
CA TYR A 78 -2.15 -2.92 -9.90
C TYR A 78 -2.33 -4.45 -9.90
N ASP A 79 -2.10 -5.09 -8.79
CA ASP A 79 -2.30 -6.53 -8.56
C ASP A 79 -3.75 -6.99 -8.79
N SER A 80 -4.71 -6.06 -8.78
CA SER A 80 -6.11 -6.31 -9.13
C SER A 80 -6.40 -6.30 -10.63
N VAL A 81 -5.41 -6.07 -11.51
CA VAL A 81 -5.58 -6.02 -12.96
C VAL A 81 -4.77 -7.13 -13.61
N ASP A 82 -5.41 -7.95 -14.43
CA ASP A 82 -4.73 -8.92 -15.31
C ASP A 82 -4.03 -8.16 -16.45
N ILE A 83 -2.79 -7.73 -16.18
CA ILE A 83 -2.00 -6.94 -17.12
C ILE A 83 -1.61 -7.73 -18.38
N GLN A 84 -1.50 -9.06 -18.27
CA GLN A 84 -1.23 -9.92 -19.42
C GLN A 84 -2.43 -9.94 -20.36
N ALA A 85 -3.64 -10.19 -19.84
CA ALA A 85 -4.87 -10.16 -20.63
C ALA A 85 -5.13 -8.77 -21.24
N ALA A 86 -4.80 -7.70 -20.50
CA ALA A 86 -4.89 -6.33 -21.03
C ALA A 86 -3.95 -6.11 -22.20
N GLY A 87 -2.67 -6.55 -22.08
CA GLY A 87 -1.67 -6.45 -23.14
C GLY A 87 -2.07 -7.21 -24.41
N GLU A 88 -2.56 -8.45 -24.28
CA GLU A 88 -3.04 -9.27 -25.41
C GLU A 88 -4.20 -8.61 -26.16
N ARG A 89 -4.99 -7.79 -25.47
CA ARG A 89 -6.17 -7.09 -26.02
C ARG A 89 -5.88 -5.64 -26.44
N GLY A 90 -4.65 -5.17 -26.27
CA GLY A 90 -4.27 -3.78 -26.56
C GLY A 90 -4.95 -2.76 -25.63
N ILE A 91 -5.32 -3.18 -24.41
CA ILE A 91 -5.90 -2.30 -23.39
C ILE A 91 -4.76 -1.62 -22.62
N LEU A 92 -4.77 -0.28 -22.62
CA LEU A 92 -3.80 0.51 -21.85
C LEU A 92 -4.12 0.42 -20.35
N VAL A 93 -3.14 0.05 -19.54
CA VAL A 93 -3.26 0.05 -18.07
C VAL A 93 -2.37 1.13 -17.50
N THR A 94 -2.95 1.99 -16.65
CA THR A 94 -2.24 3.04 -15.94
C THR A 94 -2.56 2.99 -14.44
N ASN A 95 -1.67 3.58 -13.62
CA ASN A 95 -1.84 3.69 -12.18
C ASN A 95 -1.38 5.08 -11.69
N THR A 96 -1.45 5.33 -10.39
CA THR A 96 -1.05 6.59 -9.76
C THR A 96 0.10 6.38 -8.76
N PRO A 97 1.35 6.12 -9.23
CA PRO A 97 2.47 5.86 -8.34
C PRO A 97 2.74 7.04 -7.41
N GLY A 98 2.91 6.75 -6.11
CA GLY A 98 3.26 7.76 -5.10
C GLY A 98 2.11 8.64 -4.61
N ALA A 99 0.92 8.60 -5.22
CA ALA A 99 -0.20 9.45 -4.83
C ALA A 99 -0.65 9.26 -3.38
N ASN A 100 -0.51 8.06 -2.84
CA ASN A 100 -0.86 7.71 -1.46
C ASN A 100 0.37 7.59 -0.52
N ALA A 101 1.57 7.95 -0.99
CA ALA A 101 2.81 7.67 -0.25
C ALA A 101 2.85 8.38 1.11
N VAL A 102 2.36 9.61 1.19
CA VAL A 102 2.27 10.36 2.46
C VAL A 102 1.31 9.64 3.41
N ALA A 103 0.09 9.39 2.98
CA ALA A 103 -0.93 8.77 3.84
C ALA A 103 -0.52 7.39 4.35
N VAL A 104 0.03 6.52 3.49
CA VAL A 104 0.49 5.18 3.89
C VAL A 104 1.70 5.27 4.83
N SER A 105 2.62 6.19 4.59
CA SER A 105 3.77 6.37 5.49
C SER A 105 3.37 6.87 6.86
N GLU A 106 2.36 7.74 6.96
CA GLU A 106 1.79 8.18 8.24
C GLU A 106 1.11 7.04 8.97
N LEU A 107 0.33 6.22 8.27
CA LEU A 107 -0.28 5.01 8.83
C LEU A 107 0.79 4.05 9.37
N ALA A 108 1.86 3.80 8.64
CA ALA A 108 2.94 2.92 9.08
C ALA A 108 3.60 3.43 10.37
N VAL A 109 3.90 4.73 10.45
CA VAL A 109 4.48 5.35 11.65
C VAL A 109 3.49 5.34 12.83
N MET A 110 2.21 5.63 12.58
CA MET A 110 1.16 5.52 13.59
C MET A 110 1.12 4.11 14.19
N LEU A 111 1.15 3.07 13.35
CA LEU A 111 1.15 1.67 13.81
C LEU A 111 2.42 1.33 14.62
N MET A 112 3.59 1.80 14.19
CA MET A 112 4.84 1.64 14.95
C MET A 112 4.71 2.23 16.36
N LEU A 113 4.25 3.48 16.45
CA LEU A 113 4.04 4.15 17.73
C LEU A 113 2.98 3.44 18.58
N ALA A 114 1.85 3.06 17.99
CA ALA A 114 0.76 2.37 18.68
C ALA A 114 1.22 1.04 19.31
N VAL A 115 1.95 0.23 18.55
CA VAL A 115 2.46 -1.07 19.02
C VAL A 115 3.56 -0.86 20.07
N ARG A 116 4.56 -0.01 19.78
CA ARG A 116 5.69 0.23 20.68
C ARG A 116 5.28 0.87 22.01
N ARG A 117 4.25 1.72 21.99
CA ARG A 117 3.73 2.37 23.19
C ARG A 117 2.55 1.63 23.85
N ARG A 118 2.22 0.42 23.37
CA ARG A 118 1.13 -0.39 23.91
C ARG A 118 -0.22 0.35 23.97
N LEU A 119 -0.50 1.17 22.94
CA LEU A 119 -1.66 2.06 22.91
C LEU A 119 -2.98 1.30 23.13
N LEU A 120 -3.18 0.17 22.44
CA LEU A 120 -4.41 -0.62 22.56
C LEU A 120 -4.56 -1.20 23.96
N CYS A 121 -3.48 -1.72 24.56
CA CYS A 121 -3.51 -2.26 25.91
C CYS A 121 -3.87 -1.17 26.96
N HIS A 122 -3.30 0.01 26.83
CA HIS A 122 -3.65 1.14 27.70
C HIS A 122 -5.11 1.57 27.51
N THR A 123 -5.58 1.64 26.26
CA THR A 123 -6.98 1.99 25.96
C THR A 123 -7.94 0.97 26.55
N GLU A 124 -7.64 -0.31 26.43
CA GLU A 124 -8.44 -1.40 27.03
C GLU A 124 -8.50 -1.28 28.55
N CYS A 125 -7.35 -1.11 29.22
CA CYS A 125 -7.33 -0.89 30.67
C CYS A 125 -8.21 0.30 31.08
N LEU A 126 -8.09 1.43 30.39
CA LEU A 126 -8.88 2.62 30.69
C LEU A 126 -10.37 2.41 30.47
N SER A 127 -10.76 1.70 29.40
CA SER A 127 -12.18 1.39 29.15
C SER A 127 -12.81 0.54 30.26
N HIS A 128 -12.01 -0.21 31.00
CA HIS A 128 -12.42 -0.99 32.17
C HIS A 128 -12.19 -0.27 33.52
N GLY A 129 -11.91 1.03 33.49
CA GLY A 129 -11.69 1.83 34.68
C GLY A 129 -10.35 1.54 35.39
N GLN A 130 -9.41 0.90 34.72
CA GLN A 130 -8.10 0.54 35.29
C GLN A 130 -7.03 1.53 34.87
N TRP A 131 -6.28 2.07 35.88
CA TRP A 131 -5.12 2.93 35.62
C TRP A 131 -3.84 2.11 35.52
N SER A 132 -3.31 1.95 34.30
CA SER A 132 -2.20 1.03 33.99
C SER A 132 -0.82 1.71 33.92
N LYS A 133 -0.54 2.66 34.82
CA LYS A 133 0.69 3.50 34.78
C LYS A 133 1.99 2.72 34.61
N ASN A 134 2.15 1.62 35.33
CA ASN A 134 3.40 0.83 35.38
C ASN A 134 3.29 -0.56 34.75
N THR A 135 2.12 -0.94 34.26
CA THR A 135 1.83 -2.32 33.80
C THR A 135 2.70 -2.73 32.61
N PHE A 136 3.01 -1.79 31.72
CA PHE A 136 3.69 -2.08 30.45
C PHE A 136 5.13 -1.51 30.41
N LEU A 137 5.75 -1.19 31.54
CA LEU A 137 7.10 -0.59 31.59
C LEU A 137 8.15 -1.39 30.82
N ASN A 138 8.16 -2.72 30.99
CA ASN A 138 9.16 -3.59 30.40
C ASN A 138 8.84 -3.99 28.94
N SER A 139 7.72 -3.54 28.39
CA SER A 139 7.28 -3.88 27.03
C SER A 139 6.88 -2.65 26.21
N SER A 140 7.16 -1.45 26.73
CA SER A 140 6.96 -0.18 26.03
C SER A 140 8.30 0.43 25.62
N TYR A 141 8.39 0.83 24.35
CA TYR A 141 9.61 1.35 23.74
C TYR A 141 9.35 2.70 23.08
N CYS A 142 10.39 3.51 22.97
CA CYS A 142 10.39 4.71 22.14
C CYS A 142 10.98 4.39 20.77
N LEU A 143 10.62 5.11 19.73
CA LEU A 143 11.29 4.99 18.43
C LEU A 143 12.74 5.54 18.47
N ASN A 144 13.03 6.42 19.43
CA ASN A 144 14.36 6.99 19.57
C ASN A 144 15.41 5.88 19.78
N ASN A 145 16.46 5.91 18.97
CA ASN A 145 17.56 4.92 18.90
C ASN A 145 17.17 3.52 18.41
N GLU A 146 15.89 3.23 18.10
CA GLU A 146 15.54 1.96 17.46
C GLU A 146 16.07 1.90 16.02
N LEU A 147 16.33 0.68 15.57
CA LEU A 147 16.75 0.39 14.20
C LEU A 147 15.51 -0.05 13.39
N VAL A 148 15.07 0.80 12.49
CA VAL A 148 13.93 0.51 11.60
C VAL A 148 14.47 -0.05 10.29
N GLY A 149 14.09 -1.28 9.98
CA GLY A 149 14.36 -1.96 8.71
C GLY A 149 13.23 -1.72 7.73
N VAL A 150 13.50 -0.99 6.66
CA VAL A 150 12.56 -0.67 5.59
C VAL A 150 12.77 -1.65 4.45
N VAL A 151 11.80 -2.52 4.21
CA VAL A 151 11.79 -3.41 3.06
C VAL A 151 11.05 -2.72 1.92
N GLY A 152 11.81 -2.26 0.92
CA GLY A 152 11.34 -1.43 -0.19
C GLY A 152 11.71 0.06 -0.05
N GLY A 153 12.71 0.52 -0.81
CA GLY A 153 13.18 1.91 -0.87
C GLY A 153 12.37 2.82 -1.80
N GLY A 154 11.15 2.42 -2.15
CA GLY A 154 10.25 3.17 -3.04
C GLY A 154 9.70 4.47 -2.42
N ASN A 155 8.65 5.02 -3.04
CA ASN A 155 8.04 6.29 -2.59
C ASN A 155 7.58 6.24 -1.14
N ILE A 156 6.95 5.13 -0.71
CA ILE A 156 6.45 4.97 0.66
C ILE A 156 7.60 4.77 1.63
N GLY A 157 8.51 3.82 1.35
CA GLY A 157 9.63 3.50 2.25
C GLY A 157 10.51 4.70 2.57
N ARG A 158 10.82 5.53 1.58
CA ARG A 158 11.57 6.79 1.78
C ARG A 158 10.80 7.79 2.66
N GLN A 159 9.49 7.89 2.49
CA GLN A 159 8.64 8.74 3.33
C GLN A 159 8.56 8.24 4.78
N VAL A 160 8.53 6.91 4.99
CA VAL A 160 8.63 6.31 6.33
C VAL A 160 9.99 6.62 6.95
N ALA A 161 11.09 6.41 6.22
CA ALA A 161 12.44 6.70 6.69
C ALA A 161 12.58 8.16 7.17
N ALA A 162 12.12 9.12 6.39
CA ALA A 162 12.17 10.53 6.76
C ALA A 162 11.42 10.81 8.08
N ARG A 163 10.25 10.19 8.27
CA ARG A 163 9.40 10.39 9.46
C ARG A 163 9.98 9.74 10.71
N VAL A 164 10.39 8.46 10.64
CA VAL A 164 10.91 7.77 11.83
C VAL A 164 12.25 8.37 12.30
N ARG A 165 13.05 8.91 11.39
CA ARG A 165 14.26 9.66 11.73
C ARG A 165 13.97 10.93 12.55
N ALA A 166 12.84 11.59 12.30
CA ALA A 166 12.43 12.74 13.11
C ALA A 166 12.10 12.34 14.56
N PHE A 167 11.78 11.07 14.81
CA PHE A 167 11.66 10.48 16.16
C PHE A 167 12.99 9.96 16.72
N GLY A 168 14.10 10.19 16.04
CA GLY A 168 15.44 9.73 16.47
C GLY A 168 15.75 8.28 16.17
N ALA A 169 14.98 7.59 15.34
CA ALA A 169 15.28 6.25 14.88
C ALA A 169 16.43 6.23 13.87
N ARG A 170 17.17 5.13 13.84
CA ARG A 170 18.12 4.80 12.77
C ARG A 170 17.41 3.97 11.70
N VAL A 171 17.78 4.12 10.43
CA VAL A 171 17.12 3.44 9.32
C VAL A 171 18.10 2.67 8.48
N GLN A 172 17.81 1.39 8.29
CA GLN A 172 18.42 0.54 7.27
C GLN A 172 17.32 0.10 6.28
N TYR A 173 17.73 -0.26 5.06
CA TYR A 173 16.76 -0.71 4.07
C TYR A 173 17.32 -1.81 3.17
N TYR A 174 16.41 -2.56 2.60
CA TYR A 174 16.62 -3.49 1.50
C TYR A 174 15.69 -3.17 0.34
N ASP A 175 16.18 -3.25 -0.87
CA ASP A 175 15.42 -3.21 -2.10
C ASP A 175 16.16 -4.02 -3.16
N SER A 176 15.43 -4.60 -4.12
CA SER A 176 16.03 -5.26 -5.29
C SER A 176 16.85 -4.29 -6.14
N PHE A 177 16.49 -3.01 -6.10
CA PHE A 177 17.21 -1.91 -6.75
C PHE A 177 17.72 -0.95 -5.69
N ARG A 178 19.01 -1.01 -5.40
CA ARG A 178 19.65 -0.10 -4.44
C ARG A 178 19.46 1.35 -4.86
N LEU A 179 19.11 2.21 -3.91
CA LEU A 179 19.01 3.65 -4.12
C LEU A 179 20.38 4.25 -4.49
N SER A 180 20.38 5.39 -5.18
CA SER A 180 21.63 6.13 -5.40
C SER A 180 22.18 6.66 -4.07
N PRO A 181 23.51 6.88 -3.98
CA PRO A 181 24.14 7.44 -2.78
C PRO A 181 23.50 8.76 -2.32
N GLU A 182 23.08 9.61 -3.26
CA GLU A 182 22.42 10.88 -2.97
C GLU A 182 21.05 10.66 -2.31
N MET A 183 20.32 9.62 -2.75
CA MET A 183 19.02 9.26 -2.16
C MET A 183 19.19 8.62 -0.78
N GLU A 184 20.18 7.74 -0.63
CA GLU A 184 20.53 7.17 0.68
C GLU A 184 20.87 8.28 1.68
N GLN A 185 21.71 9.25 1.28
CA GLN A 185 22.08 10.39 2.12
C GLN A 185 20.87 11.29 2.44
N LYS A 186 20.08 11.63 1.42
CA LYS A 186 18.89 12.50 1.57
C LYS A 186 17.90 11.95 2.59
N TYR A 187 17.63 10.65 2.54
CA TYR A 187 16.67 9.98 3.42
C TYR A 187 17.32 9.36 4.65
N GLY A 188 18.67 9.39 4.74
CA GLY A 188 19.44 8.81 5.85
C GLY A 188 19.21 7.31 6.01
N MET A 189 19.22 6.58 4.90
CA MET A 189 18.98 5.15 4.83
C MET A 189 20.29 4.43 4.51
N THR A 190 20.58 3.33 5.20
CA THR A 190 21.75 2.48 4.93
C THR A 190 21.29 1.19 4.28
N TYR A 191 21.81 0.87 3.10
CA TYR A 191 21.51 -0.39 2.42
C TYR A 191 22.14 -1.57 3.15
N VAL A 192 21.36 -2.64 3.36
CA VAL A 192 21.84 -3.92 3.89
C VAL A 192 21.14 -5.08 3.16
N PRO A 193 21.73 -6.28 3.13
CA PRO A 193 21.04 -7.49 2.67
C PRO A 193 19.77 -7.76 3.49
N LEU A 194 18.75 -8.43 2.89
CA LEU A 194 17.48 -8.69 3.54
C LEU A 194 17.63 -9.48 4.85
N GLU A 195 18.48 -10.51 4.86
CA GLU A 195 18.74 -11.32 6.03
C GLU A 195 19.27 -10.48 7.20
N MET A 196 20.25 -9.60 6.93
CA MET A 196 20.78 -8.70 7.94
C MET A 196 19.72 -7.73 8.46
N LEU A 197 18.87 -7.22 7.56
CA LEU A 197 17.77 -6.34 7.95
C LEU A 197 16.82 -7.04 8.91
N ILE A 198 16.43 -8.28 8.60
CA ILE A 198 15.52 -9.09 9.43
C ILE A 198 16.13 -9.37 10.81
N GLU A 199 17.39 -9.77 10.85
CA GLU A 199 18.07 -10.16 12.11
C GLU A 199 18.35 -8.98 13.03
N THR A 200 18.61 -7.81 12.48
CA THR A 200 19.13 -6.68 13.26
C THR A 200 18.12 -5.59 13.57
N SER A 201 16.99 -5.55 12.86
CA SER A 201 15.96 -4.51 13.07
C SER A 201 15.17 -4.72 14.36
N ASP A 202 14.81 -3.62 14.99
CA ASP A 202 13.81 -3.58 16.07
C ASP A 202 12.38 -3.51 15.49
N ILE A 203 12.24 -2.87 14.34
CA ILE A 203 11.00 -2.80 13.58
C ILE A 203 11.30 -3.12 12.11
N VAL A 204 10.57 -4.07 11.52
CA VAL A 204 10.60 -4.37 10.09
C VAL A 204 9.30 -3.83 9.47
N THR A 205 9.40 -2.96 8.47
CA THR A 205 8.24 -2.37 7.80
C THR A 205 8.27 -2.65 6.30
N LEU A 206 7.14 -3.17 5.77
CA LEU A 206 7.05 -3.71 4.41
C LEU A 206 6.43 -2.69 3.47
N HIS A 207 7.13 -2.34 2.40
CA HIS A 207 6.72 -1.37 1.38
C HIS A 207 7.07 -1.83 -0.04
N VAL A 208 7.00 -3.12 -0.28
CA VAL A 208 7.21 -3.76 -1.59
C VAL A 208 5.87 -4.21 -2.18
N PRO A 209 5.76 -4.34 -3.52
CA PRO A 209 4.59 -4.94 -4.15
C PRO A 209 4.52 -6.44 -3.85
N LEU A 210 3.32 -7.02 -3.93
CA LEU A 210 3.12 -8.46 -3.90
C LEU A 210 3.39 -9.03 -5.30
N LEU A 211 4.48 -9.75 -5.42
CA LEU A 211 4.94 -10.48 -6.61
C LEU A 211 5.21 -11.93 -6.22
N ASP A 212 5.43 -12.81 -7.18
CA ASP A 212 5.84 -14.20 -6.87
C ASP A 212 7.13 -14.24 -6.05
N SER A 213 8.07 -13.31 -6.31
CA SER A 213 9.34 -13.19 -5.58
C SER A 213 9.23 -12.58 -4.18
N THR A 214 8.11 -11.93 -3.84
CA THR A 214 7.90 -11.30 -2.53
C THR A 214 6.78 -11.95 -1.73
N ARG A 215 6.05 -12.87 -2.35
CA ARG A 215 5.01 -13.66 -1.66
C ARG A 215 5.63 -14.45 -0.52
N HIS A 216 5.05 -14.32 0.68
CA HIS A 216 5.50 -15.00 1.90
C HIS A 216 6.99 -14.76 2.21
N MET A 217 7.51 -13.56 1.86
CA MET A 217 8.91 -13.21 2.09
C MET A 217 9.28 -13.14 3.57
N LEU A 218 8.31 -13.04 4.45
CA LEU A 218 8.46 -13.20 5.89
C LEU A 218 7.60 -14.39 6.33
N GLY A 219 8.21 -15.56 6.41
CA GLY A 219 7.62 -16.77 6.94
C GLY A 219 8.19 -17.13 8.32
N ALA A 220 7.91 -18.35 8.78
CA ALA A 220 8.33 -18.83 10.09
C ALA A 220 9.87 -18.77 10.28
N GLU A 221 10.66 -19.06 9.25
CA GLU A 221 12.13 -19.04 9.29
C GLU A 221 12.64 -17.60 9.49
N GLU A 222 12.14 -16.65 8.73
CA GLU A 222 12.52 -15.24 8.82
C GLU A 222 12.10 -14.65 10.17
N ILE A 223 10.89 -14.96 10.64
CA ILE A 223 10.39 -14.50 11.94
C ILE A 223 11.21 -15.07 13.08
N ALA A 224 11.63 -16.33 12.99
CA ALA A 224 12.49 -16.97 14.02
C ALA A 224 13.88 -16.32 14.13
N ARG A 225 14.35 -15.68 13.05
CA ARG A 225 15.64 -14.96 13.02
C ARG A 225 15.54 -13.50 13.52
N MET A 226 14.33 -12.97 13.68
CA MET A 226 14.12 -11.63 14.20
C MET A 226 14.50 -11.52 15.67
N LYS A 227 14.77 -10.31 16.14
CA LYS A 227 14.90 -10.05 17.57
C LYS A 227 13.61 -10.42 18.30
N LYS A 228 13.74 -10.89 19.54
CA LYS A 228 12.61 -11.37 20.36
C LYS A 228 11.47 -10.34 20.48
N ASP A 229 11.81 -9.06 20.62
CA ASP A 229 10.84 -7.96 20.78
C ASP A 229 10.67 -7.16 19.49
N ALA A 230 11.10 -7.71 18.34
CA ALA A 230 10.92 -7.07 17.06
C ALA A 230 9.44 -7.01 16.67
N VAL A 231 9.12 -6.02 15.85
CA VAL A 231 7.75 -5.76 15.35
C VAL A 231 7.74 -5.75 13.84
N ILE A 232 6.73 -6.37 13.24
CA ILE A 232 6.46 -6.30 11.80
C ILE A 232 5.33 -5.31 11.58
N ILE A 233 5.53 -4.36 10.69
CA ILE A 233 4.51 -3.43 10.20
C ILE A 233 4.27 -3.70 8.72
N ASN A 234 3.06 -4.11 8.39
CA ASN A 234 2.67 -4.38 7.01
C ASN A 234 1.48 -3.51 6.60
N THR A 235 1.76 -2.44 5.87
CA THR A 235 0.76 -1.57 5.24
C THR A 235 0.71 -1.75 3.73
N ALA A 236 1.37 -2.79 3.21
CA ALA A 236 1.47 -3.08 1.79
C ALA A 236 0.42 -4.12 1.35
N ARG A 237 0.71 -5.41 1.50
CA ARG A 237 -0.18 -6.53 1.09
C ARG A 237 -0.06 -7.67 2.09
N GLY A 238 -1.18 -8.29 2.48
CA GLY A 238 -1.22 -9.41 3.42
C GLY A 238 -0.31 -10.56 3.01
N GLY A 239 -0.35 -10.97 1.75
CA GLY A 239 0.46 -12.09 1.24
C GLY A 239 1.98 -11.91 1.23
N LEU A 240 2.53 -10.80 1.75
CA LEU A 240 3.98 -10.64 1.99
C LEU A 240 4.45 -11.38 3.25
N VAL A 241 3.56 -11.58 4.20
CA VAL A 241 3.79 -12.35 5.42
C VAL A 241 3.03 -13.65 5.30
N ASP A 242 3.68 -14.76 5.66
CA ASP A 242 3.02 -16.04 5.83
C ASP A 242 2.49 -16.10 7.26
N ASP A 243 1.19 -16.01 7.39
CA ASP A 243 0.48 -15.93 8.68
C ASP A 243 -0.26 -17.24 9.04
N VAL A 244 0.05 -18.36 8.36
CA VAL A 244 -0.53 -19.69 8.57
C VAL A 244 0.38 -20.58 9.39
#